data_336a6aab8dac8053eb2ced0fa40f7f3f
#
_entry.id   336a6aab8dac8053eb2ced0fa40f7f3f
#
_cell.length_a   1.000
_cell.length_b   1.000
_cell.length_c   1.000
_cell.angle_alpha   90.00
_cell.angle_beta   90.00
_cell.angle_gamma   90.00
#
_symmetry.space_group_name_H-M   'P 1'
#
loop_
_entity.id
_entity.type
_entity.pdbx_description
1 polymer ?
#
loop_
_entity_poly.entity_id
_entity_poly.type
_entity_poly.pdbx_seq_one_letter_code
_entity_poly.pdbx_strand_id
1 'polypeptide(L)'
;EQGYDFLRQAIAEHDYKARGVDIQPDEIFVSDGAKSDCGNIGDIFGIDNVVAVCDPVYPVYVDTNAMAGRAGDYDAATGRWSNLVYMPCVAENGFSPAIPEQKVDLIYLCFPNNPTGAVATREQLKAWVDHANATGAVILFDSAYEAFITDPAIPHSIFEIEGARTCA
;
A
#
# COMPACT_ATOMS: atom_id res chain seq x y z
N GLU A 1 2.16 -5.30 -21.79
CA GLU A 1 2.15 -3.93 -22.33
C GLU A 1 1.76 -2.95 -21.22
N GLN A 2 2.32 -1.71 -21.24
CA GLN A 2 2.23 -0.76 -20.11
C GLN A 2 1.07 0.24 -20.24
N GLY A 3 0.29 0.19 -21.31
CA GLY A 3 -0.74 1.20 -21.62
C GLY A 3 -0.26 2.26 -22.61
N TYR A 4 -1.13 3.24 -22.92
CA TYR A 4 -0.84 4.27 -23.91
C TYR A 4 0.24 5.23 -23.43
N ASP A 5 1.20 5.57 -24.29
CA ASP A 5 2.32 6.46 -23.99
C ASP A 5 1.86 7.85 -23.53
N PHE A 6 0.85 8.45 -24.20
CA PHE A 6 0.36 9.75 -23.80
C PHE A 6 -0.21 9.78 -22.39
N LEU A 7 -0.85 8.68 -21.94
CA LEU A 7 -1.43 8.58 -20.60
C LEU A 7 -0.32 8.44 -19.55
N ARG A 8 0.66 7.57 -19.79
CA ARG A 8 1.82 7.39 -18.89
C ARG A 8 2.62 8.69 -18.75
N GLN A 9 2.82 9.42 -19.86
CA GLN A 9 3.46 10.75 -19.84
C GLN A 9 2.64 11.76 -19.03
N ALA A 10 1.31 11.79 -19.20
CA ALA A 10 0.44 12.67 -18.44
C ALA A 10 0.49 12.37 -16.94
N ILE A 11 0.46 11.09 -16.55
CA ILE A 11 0.58 10.65 -15.15
C ILE A 11 1.94 11.09 -14.57
N ALA A 12 3.04 10.81 -15.27
CA ALA A 12 4.38 11.20 -14.81
C ALA A 12 4.50 12.72 -14.59
N GLU A 13 3.95 13.54 -15.51
CA GLU A 13 4.04 15.00 -15.46
C GLU A 13 3.11 15.61 -14.40
N HIS A 14 1.84 15.16 -14.34
CA HIS A 14 0.81 15.84 -13.55
C HIS A 14 0.65 15.25 -12.15
N ASP A 15 0.83 13.95 -11.99
CA ASP A 15 0.63 13.32 -10.68
C ASP A 15 1.93 13.21 -9.86
N TYR A 16 3.08 13.09 -10.52
CA TYR A 16 4.35 12.93 -9.84
C TYR A 16 5.26 14.16 -9.92
N LYS A 17 5.65 14.58 -11.11
CA LYS A 17 6.60 15.70 -11.28
C LYS A 17 6.06 17.02 -10.73
N ALA A 18 4.76 17.27 -10.86
CA ALA A 18 4.10 18.43 -10.25
C ALA A 18 4.23 18.48 -8.73
N ARG A 19 4.49 17.33 -8.08
CA ARG A 19 4.74 17.17 -6.63
C ARG A 19 6.22 16.99 -6.29
N GLY A 20 7.12 17.19 -7.26
CA GLY A 20 8.55 17.06 -7.06
C GLY A 20 9.07 15.61 -7.03
N VAL A 21 8.27 14.67 -7.52
CA VAL A 21 8.62 13.24 -7.57
C VAL A 21 9.05 12.88 -9.00
N ASP A 22 10.23 12.27 -9.13
CA ASP A 22 10.79 11.86 -10.42
C ASP A 22 10.43 10.40 -10.73
N ILE A 23 9.24 10.20 -11.32
CA ILE A 23 8.79 8.91 -11.87
C ILE A 23 8.78 9.03 -13.39
N GLN A 24 9.41 8.07 -14.05
CA GLN A 24 9.49 8.04 -15.51
C GLN A 24 8.29 7.31 -16.12
N PRO A 25 7.87 7.64 -17.35
CA PRO A 25 6.74 6.97 -18.00
C PRO A 25 6.90 5.45 -18.17
N ASP A 26 8.13 4.93 -18.22
CA ASP A 26 8.42 3.50 -18.30
C ASP A 26 8.33 2.77 -16.96
N GLU A 27 8.20 3.50 -15.86
CA GLU A 27 7.89 2.96 -14.52
C GLU A 27 6.38 2.87 -14.27
N ILE A 28 5.53 3.32 -15.20
CA ILE A 28 4.08 3.38 -15.06
C ILE A 28 3.43 2.27 -15.88
N PHE A 29 2.59 1.46 -15.23
CA PHE A 29 1.80 0.40 -15.83
C PHE A 29 0.31 0.73 -15.63
N VAL A 30 -0.42 0.87 -16.73
CA VAL A 30 -1.86 1.17 -16.70
C VAL A 30 -2.64 -0.12 -16.82
N SER A 31 -3.49 -0.37 -15.85
CA SER A 31 -4.39 -1.53 -15.78
C SER A 31 -5.86 -1.11 -15.89
N ASP A 32 -6.76 -2.05 -15.71
CA ASP A 32 -8.21 -1.82 -15.63
C ASP A 32 -8.68 -1.45 -14.21
N GLY A 33 -7.78 -1.26 -13.27
CA GLY A 33 -8.04 -0.74 -11.93
C GLY A 33 -7.25 -1.42 -10.82
N ALA A 34 -7.18 -0.75 -9.66
CA ALA A 34 -6.42 -1.19 -8.50
C ALA A 34 -6.74 -2.60 -8.01
N LYS A 35 -7.96 -3.09 -8.21
CA LYS A 35 -8.33 -4.46 -7.85
C LYS A 35 -7.51 -5.49 -8.63
N SER A 36 -7.36 -5.29 -9.93
CA SER A 36 -6.55 -6.16 -10.80
C SER A 36 -5.07 -6.03 -10.45
N ASP A 37 -4.59 -4.83 -10.13
CA ASP A 37 -3.22 -4.61 -9.70
C ASP A 37 -2.91 -5.36 -8.40
N CYS A 38 -3.79 -5.24 -7.38
CA CYS A 38 -3.66 -5.96 -6.12
C CYS A 38 -3.70 -7.49 -6.30
N GLY A 39 -4.47 -7.98 -7.27
CA GLY A 39 -4.53 -9.41 -7.59
C GLY A 39 -3.25 -9.91 -8.25
N ASN A 40 -2.79 -9.18 -9.26
CA ASN A 40 -1.68 -9.61 -10.12
C ASN A 40 -0.31 -9.38 -9.48
N ILE A 41 -0.11 -8.30 -8.71
CA ILE A 41 1.16 -8.00 -8.07
C ILE A 41 1.63 -9.14 -7.16
N GLY A 42 0.69 -9.90 -6.62
CA GLY A 42 0.98 -11.06 -5.78
C GLY A 42 1.81 -12.14 -6.48
N ASP A 43 1.77 -12.22 -7.80
CA ASP A 43 2.48 -13.26 -8.58
C ASP A 43 4.01 -13.09 -8.57
N ILE A 44 4.51 -11.88 -8.27
CA ILE A 44 5.96 -11.63 -8.16
C ILE A 44 6.52 -11.93 -6.77
N PHE A 45 5.66 -12.27 -5.80
CA PHE A 45 6.06 -12.54 -4.41
C PHE A 45 5.93 -14.02 -4.06
N GLY A 46 6.80 -14.48 -3.16
CA GLY A 46 6.80 -15.86 -2.68
C GLY A 46 5.55 -16.22 -1.86
N ILE A 47 5.20 -17.51 -1.88
CA ILE A 47 4.04 -18.03 -1.14
C ILE A 47 4.25 -17.92 0.39
N ASP A 48 5.49 -17.94 0.84
CA ASP A 48 5.86 -17.89 2.26
C ASP A 48 6.02 -16.45 2.79
N ASN A 49 5.80 -15.42 1.95
CA ASN A 49 5.88 -14.04 2.40
C ASN A 49 4.77 -13.73 3.40
N VAL A 50 5.15 -13.12 4.53
CA VAL A 50 4.23 -12.66 5.58
C VAL A 50 3.66 -11.31 5.19
N VAL A 51 2.34 -11.19 5.21
CA VAL A 51 1.61 -10.02 4.72
C VAL A 51 0.95 -9.27 5.87
N ALA A 52 1.18 -7.96 5.95
CA ALA A 52 0.50 -7.06 6.88
C ALA A 52 -0.56 -6.23 6.18
N VAL A 53 -1.75 -6.13 6.78
CA VAL A 53 -2.89 -5.35 6.31
C VAL A 53 -3.49 -4.52 7.44
N CYS A 54 -4.01 -3.34 7.13
CA CYS A 54 -4.81 -2.57 8.09
C CYS A 54 -6.10 -3.33 8.45
N ASP A 55 -6.66 -3.06 9.62
CA ASP A 55 -7.94 -3.62 10.06
C ASP A 55 -8.79 -2.53 10.74
N PRO A 56 -9.87 -2.04 10.09
CA PRO A 56 -10.42 -2.48 8.81
C PRO A 56 -9.63 -1.98 7.59
N VAL A 57 -9.79 -2.70 6.47
CA VAL A 57 -9.15 -2.35 5.20
C VAL A 57 -10.01 -2.78 4.00
N TYR A 58 -9.63 -2.35 2.81
CA TYR A 58 -10.22 -2.83 1.57
C TYR A 58 -10.03 -4.35 1.45
N PRO A 59 -11.14 -5.14 1.36
CA PRO A 59 -11.10 -6.60 1.50
C PRO A 59 -10.19 -7.31 0.50
N VAL A 60 -9.97 -6.70 -0.67
CA VAL A 60 -9.20 -7.30 -1.78
C VAL A 60 -7.77 -7.67 -1.35
N TYR A 61 -7.14 -6.93 -0.45
CA TYR A 61 -5.79 -7.28 0.03
C TYR A 61 -5.78 -8.61 0.79
N VAL A 62 -6.82 -8.86 1.59
CA VAL A 62 -6.99 -10.15 2.29
C VAL A 62 -7.37 -11.23 1.29
N ASP A 63 -8.37 -10.98 0.43
CA ASP A 63 -8.92 -11.97 -0.49
C ASP A 63 -7.87 -12.46 -1.50
N THR A 64 -7.07 -11.57 -2.08
CA THR A 64 -6.05 -11.96 -3.06
C THR A 64 -4.93 -12.77 -2.44
N ASN A 65 -4.51 -12.47 -1.21
CA ASN A 65 -3.52 -13.26 -0.50
C ASN A 65 -4.07 -14.61 -0.03
N ALA A 66 -5.35 -14.68 0.35
CA ALA A 66 -6.02 -15.94 0.66
C ALA A 66 -6.14 -16.82 -0.59
N MET A 67 -6.56 -16.26 -1.73
CA MET A 67 -6.65 -16.97 -3.01
C MET A 67 -5.28 -17.47 -3.49
N ALA A 68 -4.22 -16.72 -3.24
CA ALA A 68 -2.85 -17.09 -3.56
C ALA A 68 -2.26 -18.13 -2.57
N GLY A 69 -2.96 -18.45 -1.48
CA GLY A 69 -2.51 -19.43 -0.48
C GLY A 69 -1.53 -18.87 0.58
N ARG A 70 -1.28 -17.56 0.61
CA ARG A 70 -0.39 -16.93 1.62
C ARG A 70 -1.04 -16.75 2.98
N ALA A 71 -2.36 -16.73 3.03
CA ALA A 71 -3.09 -16.34 4.25
C ALA A 71 -3.10 -17.41 5.35
N GLY A 72 -2.72 -18.67 5.06
CA GLY A 72 -2.79 -19.76 6.00
C GLY A 72 -4.22 -20.26 6.24
N ASP A 73 -4.51 -20.69 7.46
CA ASP A 73 -5.82 -21.25 7.85
C ASP A 73 -6.79 -20.13 8.26
N TYR A 74 -8.05 -20.28 7.87
CA TYR A 74 -9.11 -19.35 8.27
C TYR A 74 -9.73 -19.77 9.61
N ASP A 75 -9.72 -18.87 10.58
CA ASP A 75 -10.41 -19.04 11.85
C ASP A 75 -11.78 -18.38 11.82
N ALA A 76 -12.85 -19.18 11.76
CA ALA A 76 -14.21 -18.71 11.72
C ALA A 76 -14.68 -18.02 13.03
N ALA A 77 -14.00 -18.29 14.15
CA ALA A 77 -14.36 -17.67 15.45
C ALA A 77 -13.91 -16.20 15.50
N THR A 78 -12.77 -15.88 14.89
CA THR A 78 -12.22 -14.52 14.86
C THR A 78 -12.44 -13.81 13.53
N GLY A 79 -12.80 -14.55 12.46
CA GLY A 79 -12.91 -14.03 11.10
C GLY A 79 -11.55 -13.69 10.47
N ARG A 80 -10.46 -14.29 10.95
CA ARG A 80 -9.09 -13.94 10.55
C ARG A 80 -8.34 -15.14 9.96
N TRP A 81 -7.34 -14.82 9.14
CA TRP A 81 -6.40 -15.78 8.59
C TRP A 81 -5.12 -15.84 9.43
N SER A 82 -4.59 -17.03 9.64
CA SER A 82 -3.49 -17.27 10.60
C SER A 82 -2.15 -16.66 10.21
N ASN A 83 -1.89 -16.48 8.90
CA ASN A 83 -0.61 -15.95 8.39
C ASN A 83 -0.69 -14.47 7.99
N LEU A 84 -1.85 -13.82 8.17
CA LEU A 84 -1.95 -12.36 7.95
C LEU A 84 -1.74 -11.61 9.26
N VAL A 85 -0.98 -10.54 9.19
CA VAL A 85 -0.75 -9.60 10.28
C VAL A 85 -1.75 -8.46 10.16
N TYR A 86 -2.69 -8.40 11.08
CA TYR A 86 -3.72 -7.36 11.10
C TYR A 86 -3.25 -6.19 11.96
N MET A 87 -3.20 -5.00 11.37
CA MET A 87 -2.78 -3.76 12.02
C MET A 87 -4.02 -2.95 12.38
N PRO A 88 -4.40 -2.85 13.66
CA PRO A 88 -5.62 -2.16 14.06
C PRO A 88 -5.63 -0.69 13.64
N CYS A 89 -6.73 -0.26 13.02
CA CYS A 89 -7.03 1.12 12.66
C CYS A 89 -8.34 1.52 13.35
N VAL A 90 -8.24 1.89 14.61
CA VAL A 90 -9.37 2.16 15.52
C VAL A 90 -9.35 3.60 16.01
N ALA A 91 -10.44 4.06 16.61
CA ALA A 91 -10.54 5.44 17.09
C ALA A 91 -9.46 5.80 18.12
N GLU A 92 -9.09 4.84 18.96
CA GLU A 92 -8.10 5.01 20.03
C GLU A 92 -6.71 5.32 19.51
N ASN A 93 -6.36 4.88 18.29
CA ASN A 93 -5.09 5.20 17.65
C ASN A 93 -5.23 6.19 16.47
N GLY A 94 -6.36 6.89 16.40
CA GLY A 94 -6.64 7.85 15.34
C GLY A 94 -6.73 7.20 13.94
N PHE A 95 -7.11 5.93 13.88
CA PHE A 95 -7.17 5.11 12.66
C PHE A 95 -5.83 4.98 11.93
N SER A 96 -4.73 5.19 12.65
CA SER A 96 -3.36 5.07 12.12
C SER A 96 -2.73 3.76 12.58
N PRO A 97 -2.36 2.86 11.66
CA PRO A 97 -1.77 1.57 12.03
C PRO A 97 -0.38 1.75 12.64
N ALA A 98 -0.09 0.97 13.68
CA ALA A 98 1.25 0.84 14.21
C ALA A 98 2.10 -0.11 13.36
N ILE A 99 3.39 0.14 13.30
CA ILE A 99 4.36 -0.75 12.65
C ILE A 99 4.37 -2.08 13.42
N PRO A 100 4.23 -3.25 12.75
CA PRO A 100 4.25 -4.55 13.40
C PRO A 100 5.59 -4.84 14.09
N GLU A 101 5.53 -5.43 15.29
CA GLU A 101 6.75 -5.90 15.98
C GLU A 101 7.35 -7.17 15.33
N GLN A 102 6.49 -8.00 14.76
CA GLN A 102 6.94 -9.20 14.05
C GLN A 102 7.43 -8.88 12.65
N LYS A 103 8.32 -9.70 12.11
CA LYS A 103 8.79 -9.57 10.74
C LYS A 103 7.62 -9.75 9.77
N VAL A 104 7.52 -8.81 8.83
CA VAL A 104 6.61 -8.88 7.68
C VAL A 104 7.41 -8.65 6.40
N ASP A 105 6.95 -9.21 5.30
CA ASP A 105 7.62 -9.09 3.99
C ASP A 105 6.86 -8.14 3.06
N LEU A 106 5.52 -8.13 3.16
CA LEU A 106 4.64 -7.25 2.37
C LEU A 106 3.76 -6.43 3.31
N ILE A 107 3.64 -5.13 3.05
CA ILE A 107 2.85 -4.20 3.85
C ILE A 107 1.89 -3.48 2.94
N TYR A 108 0.58 -3.73 3.08
CA TYR A 108 -0.43 -2.95 2.38
C TYR A 108 -0.80 -1.73 3.20
N LEU A 109 -0.60 -0.54 2.62
CA LEU A 109 -1.03 0.74 3.17
C LEU A 109 -1.97 1.42 2.18
N CYS A 110 -3.13 1.85 2.64
CA CYS A 110 -4.11 2.58 1.84
C CYS A 110 -4.34 3.95 2.49
N PHE A 111 -3.96 5.03 1.81
CA PHE A 111 -4.18 6.39 2.31
C PHE A 111 -4.55 7.35 1.17
N PRO A 112 -5.72 8.00 1.24
CA PRO A 112 -6.78 7.83 2.27
C PRO A 112 -7.30 6.40 2.35
N ASN A 113 -7.50 5.89 3.58
CA ASN A 113 -7.88 4.49 3.79
C ASN A 113 -9.35 4.22 3.46
N ASN A 114 -9.61 3.11 2.81
CA ASN A 114 -10.93 2.51 2.69
C ASN A 114 -11.06 1.41 3.77
N PRO A 115 -11.99 1.52 4.78
CA PRO A 115 -13.17 2.39 4.80
C PRO A 115 -13.07 3.63 5.71
N THR A 116 -11.97 3.86 6.42
CA THR A 116 -11.93 4.85 7.52
C THR A 116 -11.80 6.31 7.06
N GLY A 117 -11.30 6.54 5.83
CA GLY A 117 -10.97 7.86 5.32
C GLY A 117 -9.71 8.49 5.95
N ALA A 118 -9.02 7.76 6.83
CA ALA A 118 -7.81 8.26 7.47
C ALA A 118 -6.71 8.50 6.45
N VAL A 119 -5.90 9.53 6.69
CA VAL A 119 -4.70 9.88 5.93
C VAL A 119 -3.45 9.66 6.79
N ALA A 120 -2.29 9.57 6.16
CA ALA A 120 -1.02 9.50 6.88
C ALA A 120 -0.23 10.79 6.72
N THR A 121 0.37 11.28 7.80
CA THR A 121 1.29 12.41 7.74
C THR A 121 2.62 12.01 7.10
N ARG A 122 3.41 13.01 6.72
CA ARG A 122 4.76 12.79 6.17
C ARG A 122 5.65 12.02 7.15
N GLU A 123 5.57 12.32 8.43
CA GLU A 123 6.33 11.64 9.49
C GLU A 123 5.90 10.18 9.65
N GLN A 124 4.60 9.90 9.58
CA GLN A 124 4.08 8.54 9.64
C GLN A 124 4.55 7.71 8.45
N LEU A 125 4.43 8.26 7.23
CA LEU A 125 4.94 7.57 6.03
C LEU A 125 6.45 7.38 6.07
N LYS A 126 7.21 8.36 6.59
CA LYS A 126 8.66 8.23 6.78
C LYS A 126 9.02 7.07 7.71
N ALA A 127 8.29 6.91 8.82
CA ALA A 127 8.51 5.78 9.72
C ALA A 127 8.28 4.42 9.03
N TRP A 128 7.25 4.32 8.18
CA TRP A 128 6.99 3.12 7.38
C TRP A 128 8.10 2.84 6.37
N VAL A 129 8.55 3.86 5.65
CA VAL A 129 9.65 3.75 4.67
C VAL A 129 10.95 3.33 5.36
N ASP A 130 11.27 3.92 6.50
CA ASP A 130 12.47 3.56 7.26
C ASP A 130 12.42 2.13 7.78
N HIS A 131 11.26 1.71 8.28
CA HIS A 131 11.04 0.33 8.72
C HIS A 131 11.21 -0.66 7.56
N ALA A 132 10.56 -0.41 6.42
CA ALA A 132 10.63 -1.28 5.26
C ALA A 132 12.07 -1.41 4.74
N ASN A 133 12.80 -0.30 4.63
CA ASN A 133 14.21 -0.32 4.23
C ASN A 133 15.10 -1.07 5.23
N ALA A 134 14.82 -0.95 6.53
CA ALA A 134 15.60 -1.63 7.57
C ALA A 134 15.36 -3.14 7.62
N THR A 135 14.14 -3.59 7.27
CA THR A 135 13.72 -5.00 7.36
C THR A 135 13.75 -5.75 6.03
N GLY A 136 13.83 -5.02 4.91
CA GLY A 136 13.69 -5.57 3.56
C GLY A 136 12.25 -5.87 3.17
N ALA A 137 11.27 -5.31 3.88
CA ALA A 137 9.86 -5.40 3.50
C ALA A 137 9.55 -4.53 2.28
N VAL A 138 8.49 -4.88 1.56
CA VAL A 138 7.97 -4.10 0.43
C VAL A 138 6.62 -3.49 0.82
N ILE A 139 6.47 -2.19 0.60
CA ILE A 139 5.21 -1.47 0.80
C ILE A 139 4.42 -1.45 -0.51
N LEU A 140 3.20 -1.93 -0.48
CA LEU A 140 2.21 -1.75 -1.53
C LEU A 140 1.29 -0.60 -1.10
N PHE A 141 1.54 0.59 -1.67
CA PHE A 141 0.86 1.82 -1.28
C PHE A 141 -0.30 2.11 -2.23
N ASP A 142 -1.52 1.96 -1.73
CA ASP A 142 -2.74 2.27 -2.48
C ASP A 142 -3.18 3.71 -2.20
N SER A 143 -3.20 4.53 -3.24
CA SER A 143 -3.61 5.93 -3.19
C SER A 143 -4.85 6.22 -4.07
N ALA A 144 -5.74 5.24 -4.23
CA ALA A 144 -6.93 5.36 -5.08
C ALA A 144 -7.82 6.59 -4.73
N TYR A 145 -7.73 7.07 -3.51
CA TYR A 145 -8.49 8.24 -3.03
C TYR A 145 -7.65 9.51 -2.86
N GLU A 146 -6.43 9.57 -3.42
CA GLU A 146 -5.51 10.70 -3.23
C GLU A 146 -6.11 12.05 -3.65
N ALA A 147 -6.96 12.05 -4.67
CA ALA A 147 -7.63 13.26 -5.16
C ALA A 147 -8.55 13.94 -4.13
N PHE A 148 -8.95 13.23 -3.07
CA PHE A 148 -9.74 13.78 -1.97
C PHE A 148 -8.89 14.44 -0.86
N ILE A 149 -7.56 14.34 -0.92
CA ILE A 149 -6.67 15.04 0.00
C ILE A 149 -6.71 16.54 -0.31
N THR A 150 -7.14 17.34 0.65
CA THR A 150 -7.24 18.81 0.51
C THR A 150 -6.22 19.56 1.36
N ASP A 151 -5.61 18.90 2.34
CA ASP A 151 -4.55 19.49 3.15
C ASP A 151 -3.19 19.35 2.42
N PRO A 152 -2.54 20.47 2.06
CA PRO A 152 -1.26 20.43 1.33
C PRO A 152 -0.10 19.84 2.14
N ALA A 153 -0.26 19.66 3.46
CA ALA A 153 0.75 19.02 4.31
C ALA A 153 0.73 17.48 4.19
N ILE A 154 -0.37 16.90 3.70
CA ILE A 154 -0.54 15.45 3.57
C ILE A 154 0.01 14.99 2.21
N PRO A 155 0.95 14.03 2.18
CA PRO A 155 1.45 13.46 0.92
C PRO A 155 0.35 12.74 0.12
N HIS A 156 0.36 12.91 -1.18
CA HIS A 156 -0.51 12.20 -2.11
C HIS A 156 0.08 10.86 -2.56
N SER A 157 1.40 10.74 -2.47
CA SER A 157 2.12 9.52 -2.82
C SER A 157 3.21 9.23 -1.80
N ILE A 158 3.44 7.94 -1.53
CA ILE A 158 4.57 7.52 -0.70
C ILE A 158 5.92 7.93 -1.32
N PHE A 159 5.99 8.09 -2.64
CA PHE A 159 7.20 8.53 -3.35
C PHE A 159 7.60 9.98 -3.07
N GLU A 160 6.76 10.76 -2.39
CA GLU A 160 7.16 12.05 -1.83
C GLU A 160 8.05 11.91 -0.57
N ILE A 161 8.22 10.69 -0.08
CA ILE A 161 9.03 10.38 1.10
C ILE A 161 10.41 9.87 0.66
N GLU A 162 11.46 10.49 1.18
CA GLU A 162 12.83 10.07 0.91
C GLU A 162 13.06 8.60 1.31
N GLY A 163 13.63 7.82 0.39
CA GLY A 163 13.91 6.39 0.55
C GLY A 163 12.77 5.47 0.13
N ALA A 164 11.59 5.98 -0.26
CA ALA A 164 10.46 5.13 -0.67
C ALA A 164 10.76 4.31 -1.93
N ARG A 165 11.50 4.85 -2.89
CA ARG A 165 11.81 4.17 -4.17
C ARG A 165 12.56 2.84 -4.03
N THR A 166 13.10 2.54 -2.87
CA THR A 166 13.84 1.29 -2.60
C THR A 166 12.99 0.24 -1.91
N CYS A 167 11.76 0.58 -1.49
CA CYS A 167 10.91 -0.32 -0.71
C CYS A 167 9.41 -0.21 -1.02
N ALA A 168 8.98 0.63 -1.97
CA ALA A 168 7.55 0.83 -2.26
C ALA A 168 7.29 0.82 -3.77
#